data_c50ae3bfe73043f76c1d573bc02ab3aa
#
_entry.id   c50ae3bfe73043f76c1d573bc02ab3aa
#
_cell.length_a   1.000
_cell.length_b   1.000
_cell.length_c   1.000
_cell.angle_alpha   90.00
_cell.angle_beta   90.00
_cell.angle_gamma   90.00
#
_symmetry.space_group_name_H-M   'P 1'
#
loop_
_entity.id
_entity.type
_entity.pdbx_description
1 polymer ?
#
loop_
_entity_poly.entity_id
_entity_poly.type
_entity_poly.pdbx_seq_one_letter_code
_entity_poly.pdbx_strand_id
1 'polypeptide(L)'
;MCCGVLLWLTVYYRKKNAKKFRHGAEYGTARWGGPKDIAPFINADFSQNLLLTDTERLTLGQIADPEKRNVNLNVLVLGGSGSGKTRYHIKPNLLQMNASYVCSDPKGTVVEEVGQVLIKKGHYKLKILNTIDFSASMHYNPFHYLHSETDILSLVTVIMANTQSKEKGGDDFWQQATALLLQALIAYIYYEAPEEEKNFAMLLDMLNACECREGDENFKSPVDLLFDKLAKREPDHFAVKQYTKFRQAAGKTLKSILISCSAALAPFDIQEVRDMMAYDEMELEKLGDEKIALFCIVSDVDPTFNFLSAMLYSQMFNVLCDRALKVYHGRLPVHVTCLFDEFANQKIPNWEHLVSVIRSRNISAHIVLQTYSQLKGMYKDNAETIAGCCSTMLFLGGKEESSLKMVST
;
A
#
# COMPACT_ATOMS: atom_id res chain seq x y z
N MET A 1 -17.73 -74.57 3.17
CA MET A 1 -16.71 -73.59 3.60
C MET A 1 -16.66 -72.30 2.73
N CYS A 2 -16.75 -72.35 1.40
CA CYS A 2 -16.68 -71.18 0.50
C CYS A 2 -17.78 -70.11 0.71
N CYS A 3 -19.01 -70.47 1.01
CA CYS A 3 -20.10 -69.48 1.21
C CYS A 3 -19.91 -68.60 2.44
N GLY A 4 -19.30 -69.12 3.53
CA GLY A 4 -19.01 -68.32 4.73
C GLY A 4 -17.92 -67.26 4.53
N VAL A 5 -16.89 -67.60 3.73
CA VAL A 5 -15.82 -66.63 3.40
C VAL A 5 -16.33 -65.53 2.49
N LEU A 6 -17.20 -65.83 1.53
CA LEU A 6 -17.82 -64.83 0.65
C LEU A 6 -18.75 -63.92 1.40
N LEU A 7 -19.55 -64.43 2.35
CA LEU A 7 -20.42 -63.63 3.19
C LEU A 7 -19.61 -62.70 4.11
N TRP A 8 -18.52 -63.18 4.70
CA TRP A 8 -17.61 -62.40 5.54
C TRP A 8 -16.89 -61.29 4.73
N LEU A 9 -16.40 -61.58 3.54
CA LEU A 9 -15.79 -60.61 2.63
C LEU A 9 -16.81 -59.55 2.23
N THR A 10 -18.03 -59.91 1.93
CA THR A 10 -19.08 -58.95 1.53
C THR A 10 -19.47 -58.03 2.70
N VAL A 11 -19.61 -58.58 3.93
CA VAL A 11 -19.89 -57.81 5.14
C VAL A 11 -18.69 -56.92 5.49
N TYR A 12 -17.47 -57.41 5.38
CA TYR A 12 -16.26 -56.64 5.58
C TYR A 12 -16.14 -55.48 4.59
N TYR A 13 -16.40 -55.72 3.29
CA TYR A 13 -16.35 -54.70 2.24
C TYR A 13 -17.45 -53.65 2.41
N ARG A 14 -18.70 -54.05 2.79
CA ARG A 14 -19.78 -53.17 3.13
C ARG A 14 -19.44 -52.29 4.37
N LYS A 15 -18.84 -52.89 5.39
CA LYS A 15 -18.47 -52.19 6.63
C LYS A 15 -17.35 -51.18 6.39
N LYS A 16 -16.37 -51.54 5.55
CA LYS A 16 -15.23 -50.68 5.18
C LYS A 16 -15.65 -49.50 4.30
N ASN A 17 -16.63 -49.73 3.42
CA ASN A 17 -17.13 -48.70 2.48
C ASN A 17 -18.48 -48.09 2.97
N ALA A 18 -18.94 -48.41 4.16
CA ALA A 18 -20.12 -47.75 4.73
C ALA A 18 -19.83 -46.27 4.94
N LYS A 19 -20.53 -45.42 4.18
CA LYS A 19 -20.50 -43.97 4.41
C LYS A 19 -20.90 -43.71 5.86
N LYS A 20 -19.98 -43.18 6.66
CA LYS A 20 -20.29 -42.72 8.02
C LYS A 20 -21.11 -41.45 7.89
N PHE A 21 -22.43 -41.59 7.89
CA PHE A 21 -23.33 -40.44 8.03
C PHE A 21 -23.18 -39.88 9.45
N ARG A 22 -22.69 -38.66 9.56
CA ARG A 22 -22.71 -37.93 10.83
C ARG A 22 -24.04 -37.25 10.93
N HIS A 23 -24.94 -37.80 11.76
CA HIS A 23 -26.24 -37.18 12.05
C HIS A 23 -26.02 -35.73 12.52
N GLY A 24 -26.75 -34.79 11.92
CA GLY A 24 -26.66 -33.36 12.23
C GLY A 24 -25.50 -32.61 11.50
N ALA A 25 -24.83 -33.25 10.54
CA ALA A 25 -23.76 -32.65 9.74
C ALA A 25 -23.99 -32.78 8.22
N GLU A 26 -25.27 -32.98 7.81
CA GLU A 26 -25.64 -33.15 6.39
C GLU A 26 -25.32 -31.93 5.55
N TYR A 27 -25.27 -30.72 6.15
CA TYR A 27 -24.95 -29.43 5.50
C TYR A 27 -23.59 -28.87 5.89
N GLY A 28 -22.75 -29.67 6.57
CA GLY A 28 -21.42 -29.25 7.03
C GLY A 28 -21.31 -29.23 8.55
N THR A 29 -20.10 -29.01 9.04
CA THR A 29 -19.77 -28.94 10.48
C THR A 29 -19.53 -27.52 10.97
N ALA A 30 -19.78 -26.52 10.14
CA ALA A 30 -19.62 -25.13 10.50
C ALA A 30 -20.59 -24.74 11.62
N ARG A 31 -20.07 -24.04 12.63
CA ARG A 31 -20.84 -23.49 13.74
C ARG A 31 -20.29 -22.13 14.14
N TRP A 32 -21.07 -21.33 14.80
CA TRP A 32 -20.59 -20.13 15.44
C TRP A 32 -19.51 -20.47 16.48
N GLY A 33 -18.37 -19.76 16.41
CA GLY A 33 -17.33 -19.87 17.42
C GLY A 33 -17.78 -19.29 18.76
N GLY A 34 -17.21 -19.81 19.84
CA GLY A 34 -17.41 -19.27 21.18
C GLY A 34 -16.07 -18.86 21.83
N PRO A 35 -16.09 -18.34 23.06
CA PRO A 35 -14.89 -17.89 23.77
C PRO A 35 -13.77 -18.93 23.85
N LYS A 36 -14.12 -20.22 23.92
CA LYS A 36 -13.10 -21.31 23.93
C LYS A 36 -12.39 -21.50 22.59
N ASP A 37 -13.05 -21.14 21.49
CA ASP A 37 -12.47 -21.29 20.15
C ASP A 37 -11.43 -20.18 19.86
N ILE A 38 -11.66 -18.97 20.38
CA ILE A 38 -10.75 -17.82 20.20
C ILE A 38 -9.66 -17.75 21.27
N ALA A 39 -9.89 -18.31 22.46
CA ALA A 39 -8.93 -18.24 23.59
C ALA A 39 -7.49 -18.60 23.22
N PRO A 40 -7.19 -19.63 22.38
CA PRO A 40 -5.82 -19.94 21.97
C PRO A 40 -5.11 -18.85 21.17
N PHE A 41 -5.87 -17.92 20.59
CA PHE A 41 -5.37 -16.83 19.75
C PHE A 41 -5.18 -15.52 20.54
N ILE A 42 -5.48 -15.52 21.84
CA ILE A 42 -5.41 -14.35 22.71
C ILE A 42 -4.12 -14.41 23.56
N ASN A 43 -3.40 -13.29 23.62
CA ASN A 43 -2.29 -13.15 24.59
C ASN A 43 -2.85 -12.81 25.97
N ALA A 44 -2.27 -13.41 27.01
CA ALA A 44 -2.64 -13.12 28.40
C ALA A 44 -2.34 -11.67 28.78
N ASP A 45 -1.23 -11.11 28.29
CA ASP A 45 -0.95 -9.68 28.39
C ASP A 45 -1.87 -8.91 27.40
N PHE A 46 -2.79 -8.11 27.96
CA PHE A 46 -3.74 -7.33 27.18
C PHE A 46 -3.03 -6.42 26.16
N SER A 47 -1.90 -5.82 26.54
CA SER A 47 -1.15 -4.91 25.68
C SER A 47 -0.53 -5.58 24.46
N GLN A 48 -0.38 -6.90 24.45
CA GLN A 48 0.21 -7.67 23.34
C GLN A 48 -0.84 -8.21 22.35
N ASN A 49 -2.00 -7.59 22.32
CA ASN A 49 -3.07 -7.98 21.41
C ASN A 49 -3.49 -6.88 20.45
N LEU A 50 -3.93 -7.30 19.29
CA LEU A 50 -4.75 -6.53 18.37
C LEU A 50 -6.20 -6.58 18.84
N LEU A 51 -6.87 -5.45 18.96
CA LEU A 51 -8.26 -5.37 19.40
C LEU A 51 -9.20 -5.42 18.19
N LEU A 52 -10.17 -6.34 18.25
CA LEU A 52 -11.21 -6.50 17.23
C LEU A 52 -12.53 -5.91 17.70
N THR A 53 -12.95 -6.29 18.90
CA THR A 53 -14.18 -5.83 19.57
C THR A 53 -13.88 -5.56 21.04
N ASP A 54 -14.90 -5.28 21.83
CA ASP A 54 -14.78 -5.13 23.28
C ASP A 54 -14.26 -6.42 23.97
N THR A 55 -14.65 -7.57 23.44
CA THR A 55 -14.31 -8.88 24.00
C THR A 55 -13.25 -9.65 23.21
N GLU A 56 -13.19 -9.45 21.89
CA GLU A 56 -12.40 -10.26 20.98
C GLU A 56 -11.09 -9.56 20.59
N ARG A 57 -10.00 -10.31 20.64
CA ARG A 57 -8.65 -9.82 20.34
C ARG A 57 -7.75 -10.94 19.83
N LEU A 58 -6.66 -10.59 19.18
CA LEU A 58 -5.68 -11.52 18.61
C LEU A 58 -4.27 -11.16 19.06
N THR A 59 -3.50 -12.16 19.46
CA THR A 59 -2.09 -11.95 19.84
C THR A 59 -1.25 -11.41 18.67
N LEU A 60 -0.39 -10.43 18.93
CA LEU A 60 0.67 -10.00 18.00
C LEU A 60 1.84 -10.98 17.97
N GLY A 61 1.99 -11.79 19.00
CA GLY A 61 3.04 -12.79 19.15
C GLY A 61 2.72 -14.13 18.46
N GLN A 62 3.57 -15.10 18.73
CA GLN A 62 3.30 -16.48 18.33
C GLN A 62 2.22 -17.09 19.23
N ILE A 63 1.35 -17.90 18.63
CA ILE A 63 0.36 -18.68 19.35
C ILE A 63 1.09 -19.76 20.12
N ALA A 64 0.79 -19.88 21.41
CA ALA A 64 1.45 -20.84 22.31
C ALA A 64 1.14 -22.31 21.98
N ASP A 65 0.00 -22.57 21.34
CA ASP A 65 -0.43 -23.92 20.96
C ASP A 65 0.22 -24.33 19.62
N PRO A 66 1.12 -25.33 19.61
CA PRO A 66 1.82 -25.76 18.39
C PRO A 66 0.89 -26.44 17.38
N GLU A 67 -0.31 -26.87 17.76
CA GLU A 67 -1.32 -27.44 16.87
C GLU A 67 -2.12 -26.36 16.12
N LYS A 68 -2.05 -25.11 16.59
CA LYS A 68 -2.72 -23.97 15.98
C LYS A 68 -1.75 -23.23 15.05
N ARG A 69 -2.23 -22.88 13.87
CA ARG A 69 -1.46 -22.04 12.94
C ARG A 69 -1.62 -20.57 13.31
N ASN A 70 -0.51 -19.83 13.32
CA ASN A 70 -0.57 -18.39 13.43
C ASN A 70 -1.39 -17.82 12.27
N VAL A 71 -2.44 -17.08 12.60
CA VAL A 71 -3.22 -16.29 11.64
C VAL A 71 -2.40 -15.07 11.22
N ASN A 72 -2.66 -14.53 10.03
CA ASN A 72 -2.12 -13.22 9.71
C ASN A 72 -2.91 -12.14 10.45
N LEU A 73 -2.30 -11.00 10.67
CA LEU A 73 -2.89 -9.88 11.40
C LEU A 73 -3.52 -8.84 10.45
N ASN A 74 -3.69 -9.19 9.16
CA ASN A 74 -4.45 -8.36 8.25
C ASN A 74 -5.93 -8.48 8.58
N VAL A 75 -6.60 -7.32 8.66
CA VAL A 75 -8.02 -7.23 9.01
C VAL A 75 -8.77 -6.49 7.92
N LEU A 76 -9.84 -7.07 7.43
CA LEU A 76 -10.82 -6.37 6.60
C LEU A 76 -11.96 -5.88 7.49
N VAL A 77 -12.11 -4.57 7.62
CA VAL A 77 -13.17 -3.95 8.41
C VAL A 77 -14.23 -3.37 7.48
N LEU A 78 -15.44 -3.88 7.58
CA LEU A 78 -16.59 -3.42 6.79
C LEU A 78 -17.65 -2.81 7.72
N GLY A 79 -18.06 -1.58 7.42
CA GLY A 79 -19.11 -0.93 8.20
C GLY A 79 -19.55 0.39 7.59
N GLY A 80 -20.85 0.63 7.53
CA GLY A 80 -21.43 1.85 6.99
C GLY A 80 -20.94 3.13 7.68
N SER A 81 -21.33 4.29 7.16
CA SER A 81 -21.04 5.55 7.82
C SER A 81 -21.64 5.59 9.22
N GLY A 82 -20.90 6.09 10.20
CA GLY A 82 -21.34 6.14 11.60
C GLY A 82 -21.30 4.80 12.36
N SER A 83 -20.84 3.69 11.76
CA SER A 83 -20.72 2.39 12.44
C SER A 83 -19.63 2.33 13.51
N GLY A 84 -18.86 3.39 13.67
CA GLY A 84 -17.83 3.48 14.71
C GLY A 84 -16.46 2.89 14.35
N LYS A 85 -16.18 2.66 13.07
CA LYS A 85 -14.88 2.11 12.58
C LYS A 85 -13.67 2.80 13.22
N THR A 86 -13.57 4.10 13.09
CA THR A 86 -12.48 4.91 13.67
C THR A 86 -12.48 4.83 15.20
N ARG A 87 -13.65 4.99 15.83
CA ARG A 87 -13.78 5.06 17.28
C ARG A 87 -13.50 3.74 17.99
N TYR A 88 -13.98 2.61 17.43
CA TYR A 88 -13.95 1.33 18.13
C TYR A 88 -12.89 0.37 17.58
N HIS A 89 -12.29 0.67 16.41
CA HIS A 89 -11.22 -0.17 15.86
C HIS A 89 -9.90 0.59 15.71
N ILE A 90 -9.86 1.75 15.03
CA ILE A 90 -8.61 2.46 14.78
C ILE A 90 -7.99 3.01 16.07
N LYS A 91 -8.72 3.87 16.80
CA LYS A 91 -8.21 4.55 18.00
C LYS A 91 -7.81 3.57 19.12
N PRO A 92 -8.59 2.54 19.47
CA PRO A 92 -8.18 1.56 20.48
C PRO A 92 -6.90 0.82 20.12
N ASN A 93 -6.70 0.46 18.83
CA ASN A 93 -5.47 -0.19 18.41
C ASN A 93 -4.25 0.73 18.43
N LEU A 94 -4.38 2.01 18.10
CA LEU A 94 -3.32 3.00 18.30
C LEU A 94 -2.92 3.12 19.77
N LEU A 95 -3.91 3.11 20.68
CA LEU A 95 -3.70 3.23 22.12
C LEU A 95 -3.16 1.95 22.79
N GLN A 96 -3.09 0.82 22.07
CA GLN A 96 -2.36 -0.36 22.53
C GLN A 96 -0.84 -0.12 22.58
N MET A 97 -0.30 0.80 21.77
CA MET A 97 1.10 1.22 21.78
C MET A 97 2.11 0.06 21.67
N ASN A 98 1.74 -1.00 20.96
CA ASN A 98 2.49 -2.27 20.89
C ASN A 98 3.20 -2.49 19.54
N ALA A 99 3.08 -1.56 18.60
CA ALA A 99 3.64 -1.59 17.25
C ALA A 99 4.09 -0.20 16.81
N SER A 100 4.79 -0.07 15.70
CA SER A 100 4.79 1.17 14.93
C SER A 100 3.49 1.27 14.15
N TYR A 101 2.99 2.47 13.97
CA TYR A 101 1.70 2.69 13.32
C TYR A 101 1.82 3.56 12.09
N VAL A 102 1.07 3.20 11.06
CA VAL A 102 0.80 4.04 9.90
C VAL A 102 -0.71 4.20 9.81
N CYS A 103 -1.21 5.40 9.99
CA CYS A 103 -2.65 5.67 10.06
C CYS A 103 -3.07 6.64 8.97
N SER A 104 -4.02 6.25 8.11
CA SER A 104 -4.74 7.25 7.32
C SER A 104 -5.80 7.92 8.21
N ASP A 105 -5.82 9.25 8.19
CA ASP A 105 -6.70 10.08 9.02
C ASP A 105 -7.44 11.10 8.14
N PRO A 106 -8.62 10.76 7.62
CA PRO A 106 -9.31 11.58 6.62
C PRO A 106 -9.67 13.01 7.08
N LYS A 107 -9.60 13.28 8.37
CA LYS A 107 -10.01 14.57 8.96
C LYS A 107 -8.96 15.20 9.87
N GLY A 108 -7.84 14.51 10.11
CA GLY A 108 -6.85 14.93 11.11
C GLY A 108 -7.28 14.73 12.56
N THR A 109 -8.52 14.27 12.81
CA THR A 109 -9.08 14.17 14.18
C THR A 109 -8.46 13.01 14.98
N VAL A 110 -7.94 11.99 14.32
CA VAL A 110 -7.29 10.86 15.03
C VAL A 110 -5.98 11.32 15.65
N VAL A 111 -5.12 12.00 14.90
CA VAL A 111 -3.85 12.51 15.43
C VAL A 111 -4.05 13.57 16.51
N GLU A 112 -5.07 14.44 16.39
CA GLU A 112 -5.40 15.42 17.41
C GLU A 112 -5.78 14.76 18.75
N GLU A 113 -6.61 13.70 18.71
CA GLU A 113 -7.11 13.06 19.92
C GLU A 113 -6.08 12.11 20.56
N VAL A 114 -5.26 11.37 19.75
CA VAL A 114 -4.37 10.34 20.31
C VAL A 114 -2.88 10.71 20.27
N GLY A 115 -2.47 11.66 19.43
CA GLY A 115 -1.06 11.96 19.18
C GLY A 115 -0.29 12.32 20.44
N GLN A 116 -0.83 13.19 21.29
CA GLN A 116 -0.18 13.57 22.55
C GLN A 116 -0.04 12.39 23.52
N VAL A 117 -0.97 11.46 23.52
CA VAL A 117 -0.91 10.25 24.36
C VAL A 117 0.19 9.32 23.84
N LEU A 118 0.30 9.14 22.53
CA LEU A 118 1.37 8.35 21.90
C LEU A 118 2.75 8.90 22.24
N ILE A 119 2.95 10.22 22.18
CA ILE A 119 4.22 10.86 22.55
C ILE A 119 4.51 10.66 24.05
N LYS A 120 3.58 11.07 24.93
CA LYS A 120 3.84 11.15 26.38
C LYS A 120 3.86 9.80 27.07
N LYS A 121 3.02 8.85 26.65
CA LYS A 121 2.89 7.53 27.27
C LYS A 121 3.59 6.42 26.49
N GLY A 122 3.54 6.49 25.18
CA GLY A 122 4.11 5.47 24.30
C GLY A 122 5.54 5.76 23.86
N HIS A 123 6.03 6.98 24.07
CA HIS A 123 7.34 7.48 23.62
C HIS A 123 7.53 7.37 22.10
N TYR A 124 6.44 7.59 21.34
CA TYR A 124 6.46 7.58 19.89
C TYR A 124 7.07 8.85 19.32
N LYS A 125 7.82 8.70 18.23
CA LYS A 125 8.08 9.79 17.31
C LYS A 125 6.87 9.93 16.38
N LEU A 126 6.28 11.11 16.32
CA LEU A 126 5.19 11.39 15.38
C LEU A 126 5.77 11.87 14.05
N LYS A 127 5.20 11.34 12.97
CA LYS A 127 5.41 11.80 11.61
C LYS A 127 4.03 12.14 11.02
N ILE A 128 3.93 13.26 10.31
CA ILE A 128 2.65 13.75 9.79
C ILE A 128 2.84 14.19 8.34
N LEU A 129 2.16 13.50 7.41
CA LEU A 129 1.90 13.98 6.07
C LEU A 129 0.50 14.59 6.07
N ASN A 130 0.38 15.89 5.84
CA ASN A 130 -0.91 16.58 5.80
C ASN A 130 -1.13 17.17 4.40
N THR A 131 -2.08 16.62 3.65
CA THR A 131 -2.44 17.10 2.32
C THR A 131 -3.64 18.04 2.31
N ILE A 132 -4.22 18.31 3.48
CA ILE A 132 -5.31 19.30 3.66
C ILE A 132 -4.71 20.68 3.99
N ASP A 133 -3.68 20.68 4.84
CA ASP A 133 -2.93 21.87 5.23
C ASP A 133 -1.43 21.56 5.15
N PHE A 134 -0.80 21.91 4.04
CA PHE A 134 0.61 21.66 3.80
C PHE A 134 1.54 22.37 4.80
N SER A 135 1.10 23.49 5.39
CA SER A 135 1.86 24.20 6.41
C SER A 135 2.02 23.43 7.72
N ALA A 136 1.11 22.49 7.97
CA ALA A 136 1.12 21.57 9.11
C ALA A 136 1.70 20.18 8.75
N SER A 137 2.25 20.02 7.55
CA SER A 137 2.88 18.77 7.10
C SER A 137 4.38 18.78 7.40
N MET A 138 4.93 17.61 7.70
CA MET A 138 6.36 17.37 7.60
C MET A 138 6.74 17.16 6.12
N HIS A 139 8.01 17.35 5.80
CA HIS A 139 8.53 17.21 4.46
C HIS A 139 8.67 15.73 4.06
N TYR A 140 8.29 15.44 2.83
CA TYR A 140 8.40 14.12 2.23
C TYR A 140 9.01 14.24 0.84
N ASN A 141 10.24 13.73 0.67
CA ASN A 141 10.92 13.72 -0.62
C ASN A 141 11.04 12.30 -1.16
N PRO A 142 10.27 11.94 -2.22
CA PRO A 142 10.36 10.61 -2.81
C PRO A 142 11.73 10.22 -3.35
N PHE A 143 12.58 11.18 -3.73
CA PHE A 143 13.94 10.87 -4.20
C PHE A 143 14.81 10.27 -3.10
N HIS A 144 14.56 10.61 -1.84
CA HIS A 144 15.27 10.03 -0.69
C HIS A 144 15.15 8.51 -0.61
N TYR A 145 14.07 7.93 -1.12
CA TYR A 145 13.76 6.50 -1.08
C TYR A 145 14.09 5.76 -2.39
N LEU A 146 14.81 6.40 -3.30
CA LEU A 146 15.32 5.75 -4.50
C LEU A 146 16.71 5.16 -4.20
N HIS A 147 16.84 3.84 -4.33
CA HIS A 147 18.10 3.12 -4.10
C HIS A 147 18.51 2.29 -5.33
N SER A 148 17.64 2.20 -6.33
CA SER A 148 17.84 1.38 -7.53
C SER A 148 17.00 1.88 -8.72
N GLU A 149 17.34 1.42 -9.91
CA GLU A 149 16.52 1.64 -11.12
C GLU A 149 15.10 1.08 -10.96
N THR A 150 14.94 -0.01 -10.22
CA THR A 150 13.62 -0.59 -9.92
C THR A 150 12.75 0.37 -9.12
N ASP A 151 13.33 1.13 -8.17
CA ASP A 151 12.60 2.12 -7.39
C ASP A 151 12.14 3.29 -8.26
N ILE A 152 12.97 3.68 -9.24
CA ILE A 152 12.60 4.70 -10.24
C ILE A 152 11.40 4.23 -11.06
N LEU A 153 11.42 2.99 -11.55
CA LEU A 153 10.30 2.40 -12.30
C LEU A 153 9.03 2.35 -11.44
N SER A 154 9.17 1.96 -10.18
CA SER A 154 8.06 1.91 -9.22
C SER A 154 7.47 3.30 -8.96
N LEU A 155 8.31 4.32 -8.70
CA LEU A 155 7.87 5.70 -8.49
C LEU A 155 7.09 6.23 -9.70
N VAL A 156 7.61 6.05 -10.92
CA VAL A 156 6.92 6.46 -12.14
C VAL A 156 5.57 5.74 -12.29
N THR A 157 5.51 4.45 -11.99
CA THR A 157 4.26 3.68 -12.04
C THR A 157 3.22 4.27 -11.08
N VAL A 158 3.60 4.64 -9.88
CA VAL A 158 2.68 5.25 -8.89
C VAL A 158 2.20 6.63 -9.35
N ILE A 159 3.10 7.47 -9.86
CA ILE A 159 2.74 8.78 -10.42
C ILE A 159 1.70 8.59 -11.53
N MET A 160 2.00 7.76 -12.53
CA MET A 160 1.12 7.53 -13.68
C MET A 160 -0.25 6.97 -13.26
N ALA A 161 -0.28 6.04 -12.29
CA ALA A 161 -1.53 5.42 -11.84
C ALA A 161 -2.47 6.37 -11.08
N ASN A 162 -1.94 7.44 -10.51
CA ASN A 162 -2.69 8.34 -9.62
C ASN A 162 -2.90 9.75 -10.18
N THR A 163 -2.14 10.17 -11.20
CA THR A 163 -2.24 11.53 -11.76
C THR A 163 -2.87 11.58 -13.17
N GLN A 164 -3.04 10.45 -13.83
CA GLN A 164 -3.69 10.42 -15.15
C GLN A 164 -5.21 10.29 -15.03
N SER A 165 -5.94 11.06 -15.87
CA SER A 165 -7.39 10.93 -15.96
C SER A 165 -7.78 9.55 -16.50
N LYS A 166 -8.80 8.94 -15.89
CA LYS A 166 -9.38 7.64 -16.29
C LYS A 166 -10.22 7.71 -17.56
N GLU A 167 -9.89 8.56 -18.52
CA GLU A 167 -10.62 8.56 -19.78
C GLU A 167 -10.38 7.22 -20.49
N LYS A 168 -11.46 6.52 -20.72
CA LYS A 168 -11.51 5.24 -21.43
C LYS A 168 -10.93 5.43 -22.84
N GLY A 169 -9.74 4.87 -23.09
CA GLY A 169 -9.19 4.79 -24.43
C GLY A 169 -7.98 5.68 -24.71
N GLY A 170 -7.28 6.17 -23.69
CA GLY A 170 -5.94 6.74 -23.88
C GLY A 170 -5.02 5.67 -24.48
N ASP A 171 -4.45 5.94 -25.65
CA ASP A 171 -3.58 5.04 -26.37
C ASP A 171 -2.43 4.62 -25.44
N ASP A 172 -2.25 3.33 -25.21
CA ASP A 172 -1.16 2.77 -24.37
C ASP A 172 0.21 3.35 -24.75
N PHE A 173 0.34 3.74 -26.00
CA PHE A 173 1.54 4.40 -26.51
C PHE A 173 1.88 5.71 -25.74
N TRP A 174 0.89 6.61 -25.52
CA TRP A 174 1.12 7.88 -24.84
C TRP A 174 1.55 7.68 -23.38
N GLN A 175 0.92 6.71 -22.72
CA GLN A 175 1.29 6.36 -21.34
C GLN A 175 2.72 5.82 -21.25
N GLN A 176 3.07 4.91 -22.15
CA GLN A 176 4.42 4.34 -22.19
C GLN A 176 5.48 5.39 -22.52
N ALA A 177 5.20 6.28 -23.50
CA ALA A 177 6.13 7.35 -23.87
C ALA A 177 6.32 8.38 -22.76
N THR A 178 5.24 8.75 -22.05
CA THR A 178 5.29 9.61 -20.85
C THR A 178 6.12 8.96 -19.75
N ALA A 179 5.91 7.67 -19.50
CA ALA A 179 6.68 6.93 -18.50
C ALA A 179 8.17 6.88 -18.85
N LEU A 180 8.55 6.69 -20.13
CA LEU A 180 9.95 6.70 -20.57
C LEU A 180 10.64 8.04 -20.30
N LEU A 181 9.96 9.16 -20.56
CA LEU A 181 10.50 10.48 -20.27
C LEU A 181 10.68 10.69 -18.76
N LEU A 182 9.65 10.40 -17.96
CA LEU A 182 9.75 10.52 -16.50
C LEU A 182 10.85 9.63 -15.92
N GLN A 183 10.98 8.38 -16.38
CA GLN A 183 12.07 7.49 -15.99
C GLN A 183 13.44 8.07 -16.34
N ALA A 184 13.59 8.66 -17.51
CA ALA A 184 14.85 9.27 -17.94
C ALA A 184 15.23 10.48 -17.06
N LEU A 185 14.28 11.40 -16.83
CA LEU A 185 14.51 12.61 -16.04
C LEU A 185 14.80 12.28 -14.57
N ILE A 186 13.99 11.44 -13.95
CA ILE A 186 14.18 11.01 -12.55
C ILE A 186 15.51 10.27 -12.40
N ALA A 187 15.85 9.38 -13.34
CA ALA A 187 17.14 8.69 -13.31
C ALA A 187 18.32 9.65 -13.49
N TYR A 188 18.21 10.65 -14.36
CA TYR A 188 19.24 11.66 -14.51
C TYR A 188 19.46 12.43 -13.20
N ILE A 189 18.40 12.90 -12.58
CA ILE A 189 18.47 13.60 -11.27
C ILE A 189 19.08 12.69 -10.20
N TYR A 190 18.62 11.44 -10.11
CA TYR A 190 19.10 10.49 -9.10
C TYR A 190 20.61 10.24 -9.19
N TYR A 191 21.15 10.06 -10.39
CA TYR A 191 22.56 9.73 -10.58
C TYR A 191 23.49 10.94 -10.72
N GLU A 192 23.03 12.03 -11.34
CA GLU A 192 23.90 13.13 -11.77
C GLU A 192 23.74 14.42 -10.98
N ALA A 193 22.58 14.63 -10.32
CA ALA A 193 22.34 15.85 -9.57
C ALA A 193 22.98 15.79 -8.16
N PRO A 194 23.42 16.93 -7.61
CA PRO A 194 23.81 17.04 -6.21
C PRO A 194 22.60 16.74 -5.29
N GLU A 195 22.88 16.37 -4.04
CA GLU A 195 21.85 15.85 -3.12
C GLU A 195 20.70 16.85 -2.88
N GLU A 196 21.02 18.13 -2.79
CA GLU A 196 20.05 19.22 -2.59
C GLU A 196 19.11 19.45 -3.78
N GLU A 197 19.49 18.98 -4.97
CA GLU A 197 18.68 19.07 -6.19
C GLU A 197 17.89 17.79 -6.49
N LYS A 198 18.06 16.73 -5.71
CA LYS A 198 17.29 15.49 -5.86
C LYS A 198 15.89 15.64 -5.29
N ASN A 199 15.04 16.36 -6.01
CA ASN A 199 13.65 16.63 -5.62
C ASN A 199 12.75 16.88 -6.83
N PHE A 200 11.44 17.02 -6.56
CA PHE A 200 10.45 17.25 -7.62
C PHE A 200 10.53 18.64 -8.25
N ALA A 201 11.09 19.65 -7.56
CA ALA A 201 11.30 20.96 -8.16
C ALA A 201 12.28 20.86 -9.34
N MET A 202 13.41 20.17 -9.16
CA MET A 202 14.37 19.92 -10.24
C MET A 202 13.73 19.09 -11.38
N LEU A 203 12.88 18.11 -11.07
CA LEU A 203 12.18 17.33 -12.10
C LEU A 203 11.29 18.23 -12.98
N LEU A 204 10.54 19.15 -12.37
CA LEU A 204 9.72 20.13 -13.08
C LEU A 204 10.56 21.08 -13.92
N ASP A 205 11.66 21.59 -13.36
CA ASP A 205 12.57 22.49 -14.08
C ASP A 205 13.20 21.79 -15.29
N MET A 206 13.62 20.54 -15.15
CA MET A 206 14.10 19.73 -16.28
C MET A 206 13.01 19.49 -17.31
N LEU A 207 11.77 19.16 -16.89
CA LEU A 207 10.67 18.97 -17.82
C LEU A 207 10.35 20.26 -18.59
N ASN A 208 10.35 21.40 -17.92
CA ASN A 208 10.14 22.72 -18.55
C ASN A 208 11.26 23.09 -19.52
N ALA A 209 12.48 22.62 -19.28
CA ALA A 209 13.62 22.79 -20.18
C ALA A 209 13.63 21.79 -21.36
N CYS A 210 12.72 20.79 -21.37
CA CYS A 210 12.49 19.91 -22.51
C CYS A 210 11.68 20.65 -23.57
N GLU A 211 12.34 21.24 -24.52
CA GLU A 211 11.70 21.93 -25.65
C GLU A 211 11.79 21.10 -26.93
N CYS A 212 10.79 21.24 -27.80
CA CYS A 212 10.85 20.74 -29.17
C CYS A 212 10.34 21.81 -30.15
N ARG A 213 10.97 21.95 -31.31
CA ARG A 213 10.57 22.88 -32.37
C ARG A 213 9.98 22.10 -33.53
N GLU A 214 8.76 22.43 -33.92
CA GLU A 214 8.15 21.84 -35.11
C GLU A 214 8.92 22.31 -36.36
N GLY A 215 9.32 21.36 -37.20
CA GLY A 215 10.04 21.64 -38.44
C GLY A 215 11.57 21.76 -38.34
N ASP A 216 12.13 21.64 -37.14
CA ASP A 216 13.59 21.60 -36.93
C ASP A 216 13.96 20.32 -36.16
N GLU A 217 14.20 19.24 -36.88
CA GLU A 217 14.61 17.94 -36.33
C GLU A 217 16.01 17.97 -35.66
N ASN A 218 16.83 18.98 -35.98
CA ASN A 218 18.16 19.13 -35.41
C ASN A 218 18.17 19.99 -34.14
N PHE A 219 17.02 20.57 -33.77
CA PHE A 219 16.95 21.39 -32.56
C PHE A 219 17.24 20.52 -31.30
N LYS A 220 18.14 21.04 -30.48
CA LYS A 220 18.50 20.42 -29.19
C LYS A 220 18.14 21.37 -28.05
N SER A 221 17.25 20.89 -27.18
CA SER A 221 16.94 21.55 -25.90
C SER A 221 18.13 21.51 -24.93
N PRO A 222 18.13 22.32 -23.88
CA PRO A 222 19.14 22.19 -22.81
C PRO A 222 19.23 20.78 -22.24
N VAL A 223 18.11 20.10 -22.11
CA VAL A 223 18.06 18.71 -21.59
C VAL A 223 18.67 17.72 -22.58
N ASP A 224 18.43 17.89 -23.90
CA ASP A 224 19.10 17.07 -24.92
C ASP A 224 20.64 17.17 -24.80
N LEU A 225 21.15 18.37 -24.54
CA LEU A 225 22.61 18.58 -24.38
C LEU A 225 23.14 17.87 -23.12
N LEU A 226 22.39 17.86 -22.03
CA LEU A 226 22.75 17.13 -20.82
C LEU A 226 22.83 15.62 -21.08
N PHE A 227 21.79 15.04 -21.74
CA PHE A 227 21.80 13.63 -22.10
C PHE A 227 22.86 13.27 -23.14
N ASP A 228 23.16 14.13 -24.11
CA ASP A 228 24.27 13.94 -25.07
C ASP A 228 25.62 13.87 -24.35
N LYS A 229 25.84 14.75 -23.35
CA LYS A 229 27.03 14.73 -22.53
C LYS A 229 27.18 13.45 -21.73
N LEU A 230 26.08 13.02 -21.09
CA LEU A 230 26.05 11.76 -20.34
C LEU A 230 26.28 10.56 -21.26
N ALA A 231 25.62 10.51 -22.43
CA ALA A 231 25.77 9.44 -23.40
C ALA A 231 27.20 9.30 -23.94
N LYS A 232 27.93 10.39 -24.07
CA LYS A 232 29.35 10.36 -24.45
C LYS A 232 30.24 9.76 -23.38
N ARG A 233 29.91 9.99 -22.11
CA ARG A 233 30.62 9.45 -20.95
C ARG A 233 30.25 8.00 -20.67
N GLU A 234 28.94 7.72 -20.67
CA GLU A 234 28.36 6.43 -20.28
C GLU A 234 27.20 6.06 -21.24
N PRO A 235 27.48 5.47 -22.41
CA PRO A 235 26.44 5.13 -23.41
C PRO A 235 25.38 4.15 -22.89
N ASP A 236 25.78 3.29 -21.97
CA ASP A 236 24.91 2.26 -21.38
C ASP A 236 24.13 2.72 -20.14
N HIS A 237 24.27 4.00 -19.74
CA HIS A 237 23.60 4.54 -18.58
C HIS A 237 22.07 4.42 -18.69
N PHE A 238 21.40 4.02 -17.59
CA PHE A 238 19.95 3.78 -17.59
C PHE A 238 19.14 4.98 -18.08
N ALA A 239 19.46 6.19 -17.57
CA ALA A 239 18.79 7.42 -17.98
C ALA A 239 18.93 7.68 -19.49
N VAL A 240 20.12 7.46 -20.07
CA VAL A 240 20.37 7.60 -21.50
C VAL A 240 19.54 6.62 -22.31
N LYS A 241 19.46 5.36 -21.89
CA LYS A 241 18.63 4.34 -22.56
C LYS A 241 17.15 4.73 -22.59
N GLN A 242 16.60 5.24 -21.50
CA GLN A 242 15.18 5.65 -21.45
C GLN A 242 14.97 6.92 -22.31
N TYR A 243 15.86 7.89 -22.21
CA TYR A 243 15.78 9.13 -23.00
C TYR A 243 15.87 8.85 -24.51
N THR A 244 16.79 7.99 -24.94
CA THR A 244 16.93 7.58 -26.34
C THR A 244 15.65 6.95 -26.89
N LYS A 245 14.99 6.08 -26.11
CA LYS A 245 13.70 5.49 -26.49
C LYS A 245 12.62 6.56 -26.64
N PHE A 246 12.54 7.52 -25.70
CA PHE A 246 11.61 8.63 -25.79
C PHE A 246 11.84 9.48 -27.05
N ARG A 247 13.11 9.78 -27.37
CA ARG A 247 13.50 10.59 -28.55
C ARG A 247 13.25 9.91 -29.91
N GLN A 248 12.93 8.61 -29.94
CA GLN A 248 12.51 7.93 -31.18
C GLN A 248 11.16 8.41 -31.70
N ALA A 249 10.35 9.10 -30.89
CA ALA A 249 9.10 9.70 -31.32
C ALA A 249 9.36 10.88 -32.29
N ALA A 250 8.51 11.07 -33.31
CA ALA A 250 8.60 12.17 -34.24
C ALA A 250 8.18 13.51 -33.60
N GLY A 251 8.61 14.65 -34.15
CA GLY A 251 8.51 15.98 -33.54
C GLY A 251 7.13 16.38 -32.99
N LYS A 252 6.01 16.17 -33.75
CA LYS A 252 4.65 16.43 -33.25
C LYS A 252 4.27 15.50 -32.08
N THR A 253 4.70 14.26 -32.14
CA THR A 253 4.48 13.26 -31.10
C THR A 253 5.24 13.63 -29.82
N LEU A 254 6.49 14.11 -29.94
CA LEU A 254 7.28 14.59 -28.79
C LEU A 254 6.56 15.71 -28.04
N LYS A 255 6.02 16.71 -28.77
CA LYS A 255 5.28 17.80 -28.14
C LYS A 255 4.06 17.32 -27.35
N SER A 256 3.31 16.35 -27.90
CA SER A 256 2.17 15.77 -27.21
C SER A 256 2.59 14.97 -25.97
N ILE A 257 3.74 14.26 -26.01
CA ILE A 257 4.28 13.55 -24.85
C ILE A 257 4.69 14.55 -23.75
N LEU A 258 5.34 15.66 -24.11
CA LEU A 258 5.71 16.72 -23.14
C LEU A 258 4.47 17.32 -22.47
N ILE A 259 3.40 17.58 -23.24
CA ILE A 259 2.11 18.06 -22.70
C ILE A 259 1.51 17.02 -21.73
N SER A 260 1.56 15.73 -22.09
CA SER A 260 1.07 14.65 -21.21
C SER A 260 1.87 14.54 -19.93
N CYS A 261 3.21 14.69 -20.00
CA CYS A 261 4.06 14.73 -18.80
C CYS A 261 3.75 15.94 -17.92
N SER A 262 3.62 17.14 -18.52
CA SER A 262 3.27 18.35 -17.79
C SER A 262 1.90 18.21 -17.12
N ALA A 263 0.92 17.62 -17.80
CA ALA A 263 -0.40 17.36 -17.20
C ALA A 263 -0.32 16.37 -16.03
N ALA A 264 0.49 15.31 -16.12
CA ALA A 264 0.68 14.35 -15.05
C ALA A 264 1.39 14.96 -13.83
N LEU A 265 2.27 15.92 -14.05
CA LEU A 265 3.03 16.60 -12.98
C LEU A 265 2.38 17.92 -12.52
N ALA A 266 1.27 18.37 -13.12
CA ALA A 266 0.61 19.63 -12.78
C ALA A 266 0.32 19.82 -11.28
N PRO A 267 -0.07 18.78 -10.50
CA PRO A 267 -0.26 18.96 -9.05
C PRO A 267 1.02 19.32 -8.28
N PHE A 268 2.19 19.03 -8.84
CA PHE A 268 3.49 19.37 -8.23
C PHE A 268 3.95 20.81 -8.53
N ASP A 269 3.25 21.54 -9.41
CA ASP A 269 3.52 22.96 -9.68
C ASP A 269 3.01 23.87 -8.55
N ILE A 270 2.17 23.35 -7.67
CA ILE A 270 1.66 24.08 -6.50
C ILE A 270 2.81 24.33 -5.53
N GLN A 271 3.03 25.59 -5.15
CA GLN A 271 4.19 25.99 -4.35
C GLN A 271 4.28 25.24 -3.02
N GLU A 272 3.16 25.09 -2.32
CA GLU A 272 3.09 24.37 -1.04
C GLU A 272 3.48 22.88 -1.19
N VAL A 273 3.14 22.24 -2.32
CA VAL A 273 3.55 20.87 -2.62
C VAL A 273 5.05 20.80 -2.91
N ARG A 274 5.57 21.75 -3.70
CA ARG A 274 7.01 21.85 -3.98
C ARG A 274 7.82 22.02 -2.71
N ASP A 275 7.39 22.92 -1.83
CA ASP A 275 8.07 23.18 -0.56
C ASP A 275 8.04 21.93 0.35
N MET A 276 6.88 21.28 0.48
CA MET A 276 6.72 20.06 1.26
C MET A 276 7.60 18.90 0.74
N MET A 277 7.89 18.86 -0.58
CA MET A 277 8.68 17.80 -1.22
C MET A 277 10.16 18.16 -1.43
N ALA A 278 10.64 19.27 -0.86
CA ALA A 278 12.01 19.74 -1.06
C ALA A 278 13.07 18.84 -0.40
N TYR A 279 12.78 18.29 0.78
CA TYR A 279 13.66 17.38 1.53
C TYR A 279 12.82 16.36 2.32
N ASP A 280 13.46 15.43 3.03
CA ASP A 280 12.74 14.36 3.75
C ASP A 280 12.84 14.49 5.26
N GLU A 281 11.70 14.30 5.94
CA GLU A 281 11.58 14.19 7.40
C GLU A 281 10.84 12.91 7.81
N MET A 282 10.32 12.12 6.84
CA MET A 282 9.48 10.97 7.16
C MET A 282 10.27 9.80 7.72
N GLU A 283 11.52 9.59 7.28
CA GLU A 283 12.39 8.51 7.75
C GLU A 283 11.68 7.14 7.71
N LEU A 284 11.05 6.79 6.56
CA LEU A 284 10.19 5.62 6.41
C LEU A 284 10.89 4.30 6.78
N GLU A 285 12.20 4.21 6.59
CA GLU A 285 13.01 3.04 6.94
C GLU A 285 13.03 2.76 8.46
N LYS A 286 12.83 3.79 9.28
CA LYS A 286 12.86 3.64 10.75
C LYS A 286 11.55 3.09 11.34
N LEU A 287 10.47 3.05 10.57
CA LEU A 287 9.19 2.49 11.02
C LEU A 287 9.31 1.05 11.53
N GLY A 288 10.23 0.27 10.95
CA GLY A 288 10.48 -1.11 11.37
C GLY A 288 11.50 -1.28 12.49
N ASP A 289 12.19 -0.21 12.89
CA ASP A 289 13.31 -0.24 13.85
C ASP A 289 12.91 0.29 15.24
N GLU A 290 12.09 1.32 15.26
CA GLU A 290 11.69 2.02 16.47
C GLU A 290 10.19 2.38 16.44
N LYS A 291 9.63 2.76 17.59
CA LYS A 291 8.22 3.14 17.69
C LYS A 291 7.96 4.50 17.06
N ILE A 292 7.42 4.46 15.86
CA ILE A 292 6.98 5.65 15.10
C ILE A 292 5.48 5.54 14.85
N ALA A 293 4.78 6.66 14.91
CA ALA A 293 3.40 6.78 14.49
C ALA A 293 3.34 7.80 13.33
N LEU A 294 3.14 7.30 12.12
CA LEU A 294 2.98 8.08 10.90
C LEU A 294 1.49 8.29 10.63
N PHE A 295 1.05 9.53 10.59
CA PHE A 295 -0.31 9.92 10.24
C PHE A 295 -0.32 10.54 8.84
N CYS A 296 -1.18 10.02 7.97
CA CYS A 296 -1.43 10.58 6.65
C CYS A 296 -2.81 11.24 6.67
N ILE A 297 -2.85 12.54 6.78
CA ILE A 297 -4.07 13.36 6.77
C ILE A 297 -4.40 13.66 5.31
N VAL A 298 -5.48 13.06 4.81
CA VAL A 298 -5.90 13.17 3.42
C VAL A 298 -7.39 13.52 3.35
N SER A 299 -7.78 14.41 2.44
CA SER A 299 -9.17 14.82 2.32
C SER A 299 -10.09 13.65 1.94
N ASP A 300 -11.24 13.55 2.62
CA ASP A 300 -12.33 12.66 2.25
C ASP A 300 -13.25 13.24 1.16
N VAL A 301 -13.12 14.54 0.88
CA VAL A 301 -13.94 15.29 -0.08
C VAL A 301 -13.20 15.56 -1.38
N ASP A 302 -11.94 16.00 -1.30
CA ASP A 302 -11.12 16.36 -2.46
C ASP A 302 -10.00 15.34 -2.68
N PRO A 303 -10.04 14.54 -3.76
CA PRO A 303 -9.02 13.54 -4.06
C PRO A 303 -7.75 14.10 -4.73
N THR A 304 -7.66 15.40 -4.98
CA THR A 304 -6.59 16.03 -5.77
C THR A 304 -5.19 15.62 -5.32
N PHE A 305 -4.96 15.52 -4.01
CA PHE A 305 -3.65 15.19 -3.44
C PHE A 305 -3.52 13.76 -2.91
N ASN A 306 -4.49 12.88 -3.18
CA ASN A 306 -4.44 11.49 -2.72
C ASN A 306 -3.25 10.70 -3.31
N PHE A 307 -2.71 11.16 -4.43
CA PHE A 307 -1.51 10.58 -5.04
C PHE A 307 -0.27 10.69 -4.14
N LEU A 308 -0.16 11.74 -3.31
CA LEU A 308 0.96 11.92 -2.37
C LEU A 308 1.00 10.79 -1.33
N SER A 309 -0.14 10.48 -0.72
CA SER A 309 -0.24 9.37 0.24
C SER A 309 -0.07 8.00 -0.43
N ALA A 310 -0.60 7.80 -1.65
CA ALA A 310 -0.40 6.57 -2.40
C ALA A 310 1.09 6.35 -2.73
N MET A 311 1.81 7.42 -3.06
CA MET A 311 3.25 7.42 -3.33
C MET A 311 4.04 7.09 -2.06
N LEU A 312 3.73 7.76 -0.94
CA LEU A 312 4.34 7.49 0.36
C LEU A 312 4.13 6.03 0.79
N TYR A 313 2.90 5.50 0.71
CA TYR A 313 2.64 4.11 1.08
C TYR A 313 3.36 3.12 0.18
N SER A 314 3.40 3.36 -1.13
CA SER A 314 4.13 2.48 -2.05
C SER A 314 5.63 2.42 -1.71
N GLN A 315 6.25 3.58 -1.48
CA GLN A 315 7.66 3.64 -1.09
C GLN A 315 7.89 3.03 0.29
N MET A 316 7.05 3.34 1.26
CA MET A 316 7.12 2.75 2.61
C MET A 316 7.13 1.22 2.57
N PHE A 317 6.20 0.59 1.85
CA PHE A 317 6.17 -0.86 1.76
C PHE A 317 7.42 -1.43 1.08
N ASN A 318 7.90 -0.79 0.01
CA ASN A 318 9.12 -1.21 -0.68
C ASN A 318 10.33 -1.13 0.27
N VAL A 319 10.52 0.02 0.93
CA VAL A 319 11.63 0.25 1.87
C VAL A 319 11.57 -0.74 3.04
N LEU A 320 10.41 -0.93 3.66
CA LEU A 320 10.26 -1.84 4.80
C LEU A 320 10.45 -3.30 4.42
N CYS A 321 9.94 -3.73 3.26
CA CYS A 321 10.14 -5.09 2.76
C CYS A 321 11.62 -5.36 2.43
N ASP A 322 12.29 -4.42 1.78
CA ASP A 322 13.71 -4.49 1.49
C ASP A 322 14.56 -4.52 2.76
N ARG A 323 14.26 -3.64 3.71
CA ARG A 323 14.96 -3.59 5.00
C ARG A 323 14.78 -4.88 5.79
N ALA A 324 13.56 -5.43 5.82
CA ALA A 324 13.30 -6.72 6.43
C ALA A 324 14.17 -7.83 5.83
N LEU A 325 14.34 -7.84 4.51
CA LEU A 325 15.13 -8.87 3.80
C LEU A 325 16.64 -8.66 3.96
N LYS A 326 17.10 -7.43 3.66
CA LYS A 326 18.54 -7.15 3.52
C LYS A 326 19.23 -6.91 4.86
N VAL A 327 18.52 -6.32 5.84
CA VAL A 327 19.08 -5.94 7.15
C VAL A 327 18.72 -6.96 8.24
N TYR A 328 17.46 -7.42 8.26
CA TYR A 328 16.92 -8.23 9.35
C TYR A 328 16.63 -9.70 8.97
N HIS A 329 17.18 -10.18 7.86
CA HIS A 329 17.10 -11.59 7.45
C HIS A 329 15.67 -12.13 7.34
N GLY A 330 14.73 -11.27 6.98
CA GLY A 330 13.36 -11.62 6.63
C GLY A 330 12.26 -10.98 7.49
N ARG A 331 12.55 -10.42 8.66
CA ARG A 331 11.52 -9.90 9.57
C ARG A 331 11.98 -8.65 10.30
N LEU A 332 11.18 -7.58 10.25
CA LEU A 332 11.43 -6.34 11.00
C LEU A 332 11.40 -6.59 12.53
N PRO A 333 12.27 -5.92 13.30
CA PRO A 333 12.29 -6.05 14.77
C PRO A 333 11.03 -5.48 15.43
N VAL A 334 10.52 -4.35 14.93
CA VAL A 334 9.27 -3.74 15.41
C VAL A 334 8.13 -4.09 14.44
N HIS A 335 6.99 -4.55 14.99
CA HIS A 335 5.80 -4.77 14.17
C HIS A 335 5.26 -3.44 13.63
N VAL A 336 4.88 -3.40 12.37
CA VAL A 336 4.29 -2.23 11.74
C VAL A 336 2.82 -2.52 11.43
N THR A 337 1.92 -1.79 12.09
CA THR A 337 0.47 -1.91 11.86
C THR A 337 -0.02 -0.74 11.02
N CYS A 338 -0.48 -1.02 9.81
CA CYS A 338 -1.08 -0.03 8.93
C CYS A 338 -2.61 0.00 9.16
N LEU A 339 -3.13 1.13 9.62
CA LEU A 339 -4.53 1.38 9.91
C LEU A 339 -5.10 2.31 8.84
N PHE A 340 -5.62 1.74 7.75
CA PHE A 340 -6.12 2.51 6.62
C PHE A 340 -7.61 2.84 6.81
N ASP A 341 -7.89 3.93 7.53
CA ASP A 341 -9.26 4.46 7.62
C ASP A 341 -9.66 5.07 6.26
N GLU A 342 -10.85 4.76 5.77
CA GLU A 342 -11.31 5.16 4.43
C GLU A 342 -10.35 4.72 3.30
N PHE A 343 -9.94 3.44 3.29
CA PHE A 343 -8.98 2.88 2.30
C PHE A 343 -9.39 3.14 0.85
N ALA A 344 -10.69 3.32 0.59
CA ALA A 344 -11.22 3.63 -0.74
C ALA A 344 -10.67 4.94 -1.35
N ASN A 345 -10.15 5.85 -0.54
CA ASN A 345 -9.64 7.14 -1.01
C ASN A 345 -8.22 7.05 -1.59
N GLN A 346 -7.53 5.92 -1.43
CA GLN A 346 -6.11 5.78 -1.77
C GLN A 346 -5.84 4.47 -2.49
N LYS A 347 -5.53 4.54 -3.78
CA LYS A 347 -5.19 3.35 -4.55
C LYS A 347 -3.68 3.09 -4.48
N ILE A 348 -3.28 2.07 -3.72
CA ILE A 348 -1.88 1.60 -3.69
C ILE A 348 -1.70 0.62 -4.88
N PRO A 349 -0.81 0.90 -5.82
CA PRO A 349 -0.52 -0.01 -6.92
C PRO A 349 0.01 -1.37 -6.41
N ASN A 350 -0.35 -2.46 -7.09
CA ASN A 350 0.05 -3.84 -6.74
C ASN A 350 -0.30 -4.26 -5.31
N TRP A 351 -1.34 -3.66 -4.71
CA TRP A 351 -1.73 -3.94 -3.33
C TRP A 351 -2.05 -5.41 -3.08
N GLU A 352 -2.68 -6.09 -4.04
CA GLU A 352 -2.98 -7.52 -3.99
C GLU A 352 -1.75 -8.39 -3.80
N HIS A 353 -0.62 -7.97 -4.38
CA HIS A 353 0.65 -8.65 -4.18
C HIS A 353 1.27 -8.28 -2.83
N LEU A 354 1.32 -7.00 -2.50
CA LEU A 354 1.90 -6.50 -1.24
C LEU A 354 1.23 -7.14 -0.03
N VAL A 355 -0.11 -7.13 0.05
CA VAL A 355 -0.85 -7.67 1.20
C VAL A 355 -0.60 -9.17 1.43
N SER A 356 -0.23 -9.91 0.38
CA SER A 356 0.09 -11.34 0.48
C SER A 356 1.46 -11.60 1.12
N VAL A 357 2.41 -10.68 1.02
CA VAL A 357 3.81 -10.88 1.45
C VAL A 357 4.17 -10.16 2.74
N ILE A 358 3.49 -9.07 3.11
CA ILE A 358 3.85 -8.20 4.24
C ILE A 358 3.84 -8.93 5.59
N ARG A 359 2.98 -9.95 5.76
CA ARG A 359 2.94 -10.79 6.98
C ARG A 359 4.32 -11.30 7.38
N SER A 360 5.06 -11.87 6.43
CA SER A 360 6.39 -12.45 6.70
C SER A 360 7.40 -11.39 7.13
N ARG A 361 7.17 -10.13 6.77
CA ARG A 361 8.03 -8.98 7.08
C ARG A 361 7.73 -8.32 8.42
N ASN A 362 6.79 -8.85 9.22
CA ASN A 362 6.27 -8.25 10.46
C ASN A 362 5.45 -6.98 10.24
N ILE A 363 4.68 -6.95 9.16
CA ILE A 363 3.79 -5.86 8.81
C ILE A 363 2.37 -6.41 8.70
N SER A 364 1.38 -5.65 9.16
CA SER A 364 -0.04 -5.95 9.00
C SER A 364 -0.82 -4.73 8.50
N ALA A 365 -1.93 -4.99 7.82
CA ALA A 365 -2.79 -3.95 7.28
C ALA A 365 -4.24 -4.18 7.71
N HIS A 366 -4.85 -3.13 8.26
CA HIS A 366 -6.28 -3.05 8.54
C HIS A 366 -6.94 -2.22 7.45
N ILE A 367 -7.66 -2.88 6.57
CA ILE A 367 -8.33 -2.28 5.41
C ILE A 367 -9.73 -1.92 5.85
N VAL A 368 -9.98 -0.63 6.11
CA VAL A 368 -11.26 -0.15 6.61
C VAL A 368 -12.06 0.45 5.45
N LEU A 369 -13.25 -0.08 5.22
CA LEU A 369 -14.14 0.28 4.12
C LEU A 369 -15.58 0.48 4.62
N GLN A 370 -16.36 1.26 3.88
CA GLN A 370 -17.79 1.38 4.14
C GLN A 370 -18.54 0.18 3.58
N THR A 371 -18.12 -0.31 2.40
CA THR A 371 -18.73 -1.43 1.69
C THR A 371 -17.67 -2.25 0.95
N TYR A 372 -17.94 -3.52 0.70
CA TYR A 372 -17.06 -4.37 -0.10
C TYR A 372 -17.02 -3.95 -1.58
N SER A 373 -18.10 -3.34 -2.08
CA SER A 373 -18.15 -2.81 -3.45
C SER A 373 -17.10 -1.72 -3.71
N GLN A 374 -16.68 -0.96 -2.69
CA GLN A 374 -15.58 0.00 -2.81
C GLN A 374 -14.27 -0.71 -3.20
N LEU A 375 -13.96 -1.84 -2.55
CA LEU A 375 -12.75 -2.61 -2.87
C LEU A 375 -12.82 -3.17 -4.31
N LYS A 376 -13.99 -3.70 -4.71
CA LYS A 376 -14.21 -4.16 -6.09
C LYS A 376 -14.08 -3.04 -7.13
N GLY A 377 -14.55 -1.85 -6.82
CA GLY A 377 -14.41 -0.67 -7.69
C GLY A 377 -12.95 -0.29 -7.92
N MET A 378 -12.10 -0.42 -6.90
CA MET A 378 -10.67 -0.07 -6.97
C MET A 378 -9.81 -1.14 -7.64
N TYR A 379 -10.00 -2.41 -7.26
CA TYR A 379 -9.10 -3.51 -7.61
C TYR A 379 -9.75 -4.58 -8.49
N LYS A 380 -11.01 -4.40 -8.88
CA LYS A 380 -11.76 -5.33 -9.77
C LYS A 380 -11.67 -6.79 -9.24
N ASP A 381 -11.19 -7.71 -10.08
CA ASP A 381 -11.07 -9.14 -9.73
C ASP A 381 -10.04 -9.39 -8.60
N ASN A 382 -9.05 -8.52 -8.46
CA ASN A 382 -8.06 -8.63 -7.37
C ASN A 382 -8.65 -8.34 -5.98
N ALA A 383 -9.86 -7.76 -5.89
CA ALA A 383 -10.52 -7.51 -4.61
C ALA A 383 -10.74 -8.79 -3.77
N GLU A 384 -11.04 -9.91 -4.43
CA GLU A 384 -11.20 -11.21 -3.76
C GLU A 384 -9.88 -11.74 -3.21
N THR A 385 -8.79 -11.55 -3.95
CA THR A 385 -7.42 -11.88 -3.48
C THR A 385 -7.04 -11.06 -2.25
N ILE A 386 -7.31 -9.74 -2.27
CA ILE A 386 -7.03 -8.84 -1.14
C ILE A 386 -7.82 -9.28 0.10
N ALA A 387 -9.13 -9.51 -0.05
CA ALA A 387 -9.97 -9.98 1.03
C ALA A 387 -9.53 -11.35 1.57
N GLY A 388 -9.14 -12.28 0.69
CA GLY A 388 -8.59 -13.58 1.05
C GLY A 388 -7.24 -13.52 1.79
N CYS A 389 -6.48 -12.43 1.63
CA CYS A 389 -5.26 -12.15 2.38
C CYS A 389 -5.52 -11.55 3.78
N CYS A 390 -6.77 -11.29 4.16
CA CYS A 390 -7.15 -10.86 5.49
C CYS A 390 -7.71 -12.07 6.27
N SER A 391 -6.96 -12.59 7.24
CA SER A 391 -7.43 -13.73 8.07
C SER A 391 -8.61 -13.37 8.95
N THR A 392 -8.84 -12.09 9.18
CA THR A 392 -9.94 -11.58 10.01
C THR A 392 -10.79 -10.62 9.19
N MET A 393 -12.10 -10.84 9.25
CA MET A 393 -13.10 -9.89 8.78
C MET A 393 -13.92 -9.39 9.97
N LEU A 394 -13.93 -8.08 10.15
CA LEU A 394 -14.74 -7.39 11.16
C LEU A 394 -15.91 -6.69 10.46
N PHE A 395 -17.13 -7.17 10.67
CA PHE A 395 -18.33 -6.58 10.10
C PHE A 395 -19.08 -5.78 11.18
N LEU A 396 -19.11 -4.47 11.03
CA LEU A 396 -19.73 -3.54 11.97
C LEU A 396 -21.16 -3.13 11.55
N GLY A 397 -21.75 -3.92 10.66
CA GLY A 397 -23.10 -3.68 10.14
C GLY A 397 -23.11 -2.91 8.81
N GLY A 398 -24.19 -3.10 8.08
CA GLY A 398 -24.41 -2.49 6.76
C GLY A 398 -25.59 -3.16 6.06
N LYS A 399 -26.07 -2.52 4.97
CA LYS A 399 -27.19 -3.03 4.16
C LYS A 399 -26.78 -3.31 2.72
N GLU A 400 -25.51 -3.11 2.39
CA GLU A 400 -25.02 -3.29 1.03
C GLU A 400 -24.88 -4.78 0.69
N GLU A 401 -25.48 -5.19 -0.41
CA GLU A 401 -25.69 -6.59 -0.78
C GLU A 401 -24.39 -7.39 -0.92
N SER A 402 -23.34 -6.82 -1.54
CA SER A 402 -22.08 -7.55 -1.73
C SER A 402 -21.34 -7.78 -0.40
N SER A 403 -21.42 -6.85 0.54
CA SER A 403 -20.90 -7.01 1.90
C SER A 403 -21.68 -8.08 2.66
N LEU A 404 -23.01 -8.05 2.60
CA LEU A 404 -23.85 -9.07 3.25
C LEU A 404 -23.60 -10.45 2.67
N LYS A 405 -23.51 -10.57 1.36
CA LYS A 405 -23.20 -11.83 0.68
C LYS A 405 -21.83 -12.38 1.11
N MET A 406 -20.83 -11.52 1.21
CA MET A 406 -19.48 -11.92 1.66
C MET A 406 -19.47 -12.43 3.10
N VAL A 407 -20.30 -11.88 3.98
CA VAL A 407 -20.39 -12.29 5.41
C VAL A 407 -21.22 -13.56 5.56
N SER A 408 -22.16 -13.84 4.65
CA SER A 408 -23.08 -14.97 4.73
C SER A 408 -22.58 -16.26 4.08
N THR A 409 -21.53 -16.19 3.26
CA THR A 409 -20.88 -17.34 2.60
C THR A 409 -19.70 -17.84 3.38
#